data_df595b5e0661abf5222ba9b1690e3249
#
_entry.id   df595b5e0661abf5222ba9b1690e3249
#
_cell.length_a   1.000
_cell.length_b   1.000
_cell.length_c   1.000
_cell.angle_alpha   90.00
_cell.angle_beta   90.00
_cell.angle_gamma   90.00
#
_symmetry.space_group_name_H-M   'P 1'
#
loop_
_entity.id
_entity.type
_entity.pdbx_description
1 polymer ?
#
loop_
_entity_poly.entity_id
_entity_poly.type
_entity_poly.pdbx_seq_one_letter_code
_entity_poly.pdbx_strand_id
1 'polypeptide(L)'
;LNPLATQYGPRFGLRPYRWAALVALGLACSVKWSGLWFVVFFIIMSLVWDIGARRAIGVGQPWRATIIREVPSTAVLALAIVPAVYLASWTGWFVSDGGWARDWAAGQGPSIVPDALRSLWHYHAEAWGFHVNLASPHSYSSNPLSWPFQTRPTSFYWNAIKDGSQGCPTDNCASEVLALGNPIIWWAAFIAMIHQAWRWVARRDWRSGA
;
A
#
# COMPACT_ATOMS: atom_id res chain seq x y z
N LEU A 1 -43.39 4.45 -12.15
CA LEU A 1 -42.23 3.54 -12.23
C LEU A 1 -41.23 3.97 -11.16
N ASN A 2 -40.98 3.11 -10.17
CA ASN A 2 -39.98 3.39 -9.15
C ASN A 2 -38.58 3.36 -9.81
N PRO A 3 -37.85 4.49 -9.89
CA PRO A 3 -36.53 4.51 -10.52
C PRO A 3 -35.51 3.63 -9.80
N LEU A 4 -35.78 3.22 -8.56
CA LEU A 4 -34.96 2.31 -7.79
C LEU A 4 -35.17 0.84 -8.21
N ALA A 5 -36.29 0.52 -8.86
CA ALA A 5 -36.62 -0.82 -9.35
C ALA A 5 -36.12 -1.11 -10.76
N THR A 6 -35.28 -0.24 -11.34
CA THR A 6 -34.67 -0.50 -12.66
C THR A 6 -33.64 -1.61 -12.55
N GLN A 7 -33.41 -2.33 -13.66
CA GLN A 7 -32.45 -3.44 -13.74
C GLN A 7 -31.05 -3.08 -13.18
N TYR A 8 -30.61 -1.82 -13.33
CA TYR A 8 -29.29 -1.32 -12.93
C TYR A 8 -29.33 -0.31 -11.78
N GLY A 9 -30.52 0.15 -11.37
CA GLY A 9 -30.67 1.12 -10.28
C GLY A 9 -30.10 2.51 -10.60
N PRO A 10 -29.97 3.40 -9.60
CA PRO A 10 -29.44 4.74 -9.78
C PRO A 10 -27.94 4.78 -10.04
N ARG A 11 -27.45 5.88 -10.65
CA ARG A 11 -26.04 6.25 -10.64
C ARG A 11 -25.72 6.92 -9.31
N PHE A 12 -24.61 6.55 -8.71
CA PHE A 12 -24.18 7.13 -7.45
C PHE A 12 -23.41 8.45 -7.66
N GLY A 13 -23.73 9.39 -8.29
CA GLY A 13 -23.17 10.74 -8.44
C GLY A 13 -21.72 10.98 -8.02
N LEU A 14 -21.42 12.23 -7.67
CA LEU A 14 -20.12 12.63 -7.16
C LEU A 14 -19.84 12.00 -5.79
N ARG A 15 -18.63 11.49 -5.60
CA ARG A 15 -18.18 10.82 -4.36
C ARG A 15 -16.90 11.47 -3.85
N PRO A 16 -17.01 12.59 -3.15
CA PRO A 16 -15.85 13.37 -2.69
C PRO A 16 -14.90 12.56 -1.82
N TYR A 17 -15.43 11.68 -0.98
CA TYR A 17 -14.58 10.80 -0.15
C TYR A 17 -13.78 9.78 -0.95
N ARG A 18 -14.29 9.32 -2.11
CA ARG A 18 -13.53 8.44 -3.01
C ARG A 18 -12.36 9.19 -3.63
N TRP A 19 -12.54 10.45 -3.99
CA TRP A 19 -11.47 11.31 -4.50
C TRP A 19 -10.42 11.55 -3.43
N ALA A 20 -10.84 11.93 -2.22
CA ALA A 20 -9.94 12.12 -1.09
C ALA A 20 -9.15 10.84 -0.76
N ALA A 21 -9.79 9.68 -0.80
CA ALA A 21 -9.14 8.39 -0.61
C ALA A 21 -8.09 8.10 -1.70
N LEU A 22 -8.38 8.39 -2.98
CA LEU A 22 -7.42 8.21 -4.07
C LEU A 22 -6.20 9.14 -3.94
N VAL A 23 -6.40 10.39 -3.47
CA VAL A 23 -5.30 11.30 -3.15
C VAL A 23 -4.45 10.74 -2.01
N ALA A 24 -5.08 10.30 -0.90
CA ALA A 24 -4.37 9.71 0.23
C ALA A 24 -3.60 8.44 -0.16
N LEU A 25 -4.18 7.60 -1.01
CA LEU A 25 -3.53 6.40 -1.55
C LEU A 25 -2.37 6.75 -2.49
N GLY A 26 -2.49 7.80 -3.29
CA GLY A 26 -1.39 8.34 -4.09
C GLY A 26 -0.21 8.80 -3.23
N LEU A 27 -0.50 9.50 -2.12
CA LEU A 27 0.51 9.87 -1.13
C LEU A 27 1.13 8.65 -0.46
N ALA A 28 0.34 7.62 -0.14
CA ALA A 28 0.87 6.36 0.40
C ALA A 28 1.84 5.68 -0.59
N CYS A 29 1.52 5.68 -1.89
CA CYS A 29 2.42 5.19 -2.94
C CYS A 29 3.72 6.00 -3.02
N SER A 30 3.65 7.30 -2.74
CA SER A 30 4.83 8.18 -2.73
C SER A 30 5.79 7.88 -1.57
N VAL A 31 5.27 7.35 -0.47
CA VAL A 31 6.09 6.89 0.67
C VAL A 31 6.69 5.52 0.40
N LYS A 32 5.90 4.59 -0.15
CA LYS A 32 6.35 3.22 -0.45
C LYS A 32 5.49 2.59 -1.54
N TRP A 33 6.14 1.92 -2.50
CA TRP A 33 5.44 1.26 -3.62
C TRP A 33 4.44 0.18 -3.20
N SER A 34 4.61 -0.40 -2.01
CA SER A 34 3.59 -1.29 -1.45
C SER A 34 2.23 -0.61 -1.23
N GLY A 35 2.17 0.72 -1.27
CA GLY A 35 0.93 1.51 -1.33
C GLY A 35 0.00 1.08 -2.45
N LEU A 36 0.55 0.58 -3.59
CA LEU A 36 -0.26 0.08 -4.71
C LEU A 36 -1.19 -1.08 -4.31
N TRP A 37 -0.78 -1.94 -3.38
CA TRP A 37 -1.64 -3.00 -2.88
C TRP A 37 -2.86 -2.45 -2.15
N PHE A 38 -2.68 -1.37 -1.40
CA PHE A 38 -3.80 -0.67 -0.75
C PHE A 38 -4.70 0.02 -1.76
N VAL A 39 -4.16 0.60 -2.85
CA VAL A 39 -4.98 1.17 -3.95
C VAL A 39 -5.91 0.09 -4.50
N VAL A 40 -5.37 -1.07 -4.87
CA VAL A 40 -6.16 -2.20 -5.41
C VAL A 40 -7.19 -2.68 -4.39
N PHE A 41 -6.78 -2.89 -3.14
CA PHE A 41 -7.66 -3.36 -2.08
C PHE A 41 -8.83 -2.42 -1.84
N PHE A 42 -8.58 -1.12 -1.65
CA PHE A 42 -9.64 -0.15 -1.36
C PHE A 42 -10.55 0.12 -2.55
N ILE A 43 -10.04 0.03 -3.79
CA ILE A 43 -10.89 0.07 -4.98
C ILE A 43 -11.86 -1.12 -4.97
N ILE A 44 -11.37 -2.34 -4.80
CA ILE A 44 -12.20 -3.55 -4.75
C ILE A 44 -13.21 -3.44 -3.61
N MET A 45 -12.79 -3.07 -2.41
CA MET A 45 -13.66 -2.88 -1.25
C MET A 45 -14.77 -1.87 -1.53
N SER A 46 -14.44 -0.74 -2.16
CA SER A 46 -15.41 0.29 -2.55
C SER A 46 -16.44 -0.25 -3.56
N LEU A 47 -16.02 -1.05 -4.53
CA LEU A 47 -16.93 -1.66 -5.52
C LEU A 47 -17.82 -2.74 -4.88
N VAL A 48 -17.27 -3.54 -3.97
CA VAL A 48 -18.06 -4.52 -3.20
C VAL A 48 -19.11 -3.82 -2.33
N TRP A 49 -18.75 -2.70 -1.72
CA TRP A 49 -19.69 -1.85 -0.99
C TRP A 49 -20.82 -1.35 -1.89
N ASP A 50 -20.51 -0.89 -3.11
CA ASP A 50 -21.49 -0.44 -4.09
C ASP A 50 -22.44 -1.57 -4.51
N ILE A 51 -21.95 -2.79 -4.65
CA ILE A 51 -22.79 -3.97 -4.88
C ILE A 51 -23.75 -4.20 -3.71
N GLY A 52 -23.24 -4.12 -2.49
CA GLY A 52 -24.05 -4.24 -1.26
C GLY A 52 -25.15 -3.18 -1.15
N ALA A 53 -24.81 -1.92 -1.42
CA ALA A 53 -25.76 -0.82 -1.43
C ALA A 53 -26.87 -1.02 -2.48
N ARG A 54 -26.51 -1.47 -3.69
CA ARG A 54 -27.48 -1.77 -4.75
C ARG A 54 -28.39 -2.95 -4.40
N ARG A 55 -27.85 -3.97 -3.73
CA ARG A 55 -28.65 -5.10 -3.21
C ARG A 55 -29.67 -4.62 -2.16
N ALA A 56 -29.23 -3.76 -1.25
CA ALA A 56 -30.09 -3.25 -0.17
C ALA A 56 -31.30 -2.46 -0.66
N ILE A 57 -31.20 -1.80 -1.82
CA ILE A 57 -32.31 -1.06 -2.44
C ILE A 57 -33.07 -1.87 -3.50
N GLY A 58 -32.82 -3.17 -3.61
CA GLY A 58 -33.58 -4.07 -4.50
C GLY A 58 -33.24 -3.97 -5.98
N VAL A 59 -32.04 -3.55 -6.37
CA VAL A 59 -31.61 -3.54 -7.78
C VAL A 59 -31.52 -4.97 -8.33
N GLY A 60 -32.13 -5.24 -9.48
CA GLY A 60 -32.23 -6.58 -10.05
C GLY A 60 -30.89 -7.22 -10.43
N GLN A 61 -29.95 -6.42 -10.92
CA GLN A 61 -28.59 -6.87 -11.30
C GLN A 61 -27.51 -6.00 -10.67
N PRO A 62 -27.31 -6.08 -9.34
CA PRO A 62 -26.48 -5.13 -8.59
C PRO A 62 -25.02 -5.14 -9.01
N TRP A 63 -24.43 -6.30 -9.25
CA TRP A 63 -23.02 -6.38 -9.61
C TRP A 63 -22.74 -6.06 -11.08
N ARG A 64 -23.65 -6.39 -12.03
CA ARG A 64 -23.56 -5.88 -13.40
C ARG A 64 -23.65 -4.36 -13.46
N ALA A 65 -24.58 -3.79 -12.68
CA ALA A 65 -24.73 -2.34 -12.57
C ALA A 65 -23.44 -1.68 -12.04
N THR A 66 -22.80 -2.27 -11.04
CA THR A 66 -21.54 -1.76 -10.50
C THR A 66 -20.41 -1.86 -11.52
N ILE A 67 -20.26 -2.99 -12.21
CA ILE A 67 -19.23 -3.15 -13.25
C ILE A 67 -19.41 -2.11 -14.36
N ILE A 68 -20.63 -1.93 -14.88
CA ILE A 68 -20.86 -1.04 -16.02
C ILE A 68 -20.80 0.45 -15.64
N ARG A 69 -21.24 0.81 -14.43
CA ARG A 69 -21.40 2.22 -14.04
C ARG A 69 -20.29 2.77 -13.15
N GLU A 70 -19.72 1.93 -12.28
CA GLU A 70 -18.76 2.40 -11.28
C GLU A 70 -17.32 2.03 -11.61
N VAL A 71 -17.09 0.85 -12.21
CA VAL A 71 -15.72 0.42 -12.53
C VAL A 71 -15.04 1.37 -13.51
N PRO A 72 -15.65 1.78 -14.65
CA PRO A 72 -14.96 2.67 -15.59
C PRO A 72 -14.61 4.01 -14.97
N SER A 73 -15.56 4.64 -14.28
CA SER A 73 -15.33 5.94 -13.64
C SER A 73 -14.29 5.84 -12.51
N THR A 74 -14.34 4.79 -11.70
CA THR A 74 -13.35 4.55 -10.64
C THR A 74 -11.97 4.29 -11.20
N ALA A 75 -11.87 3.49 -12.28
CA ALA A 75 -10.60 3.21 -12.94
C ALA A 75 -9.99 4.49 -13.55
N VAL A 76 -10.78 5.30 -14.27
CA VAL A 76 -10.30 6.57 -14.82
C VAL A 76 -9.81 7.50 -13.72
N LEU A 77 -10.56 7.64 -12.63
CA LEU A 77 -10.16 8.49 -11.50
C LEU A 77 -8.89 7.96 -10.81
N ALA A 78 -8.79 6.65 -10.59
CA ALA A 78 -7.62 6.06 -9.96
C ALA A 78 -6.36 6.21 -10.83
N LEU A 79 -6.48 5.95 -12.14
CA LEU A 79 -5.39 6.11 -13.10
C LEU A 79 -4.99 7.57 -13.33
N ALA A 80 -5.89 8.53 -13.08
CA ALA A 80 -5.56 9.94 -13.16
C ALA A 80 -4.96 10.47 -11.84
N ILE A 81 -5.62 10.23 -10.71
CA ILE A 81 -5.27 10.86 -9.43
C ILE A 81 -4.03 10.22 -8.81
N VAL A 82 -3.96 8.89 -8.73
CA VAL A 82 -2.86 8.21 -8.04
C VAL A 82 -1.51 8.50 -8.70
N PRO A 83 -1.34 8.36 -10.04
CA PRO A 83 -0.09 8.74 -10.70
C PRO A 83 0.20 10.25 -10.65
N ALA A 84 -0.84 11.10 -10.75
CA ALA A 84 -0.63 12.55 -10.67
C ALA A 84 -0.08 12.97 -9.29
N VAL A 85 -0.64 12.45 -8.21
CA VAL A 85 -0.16 12.69 -6.84
C VAL A 85 1.25 12.11 -6.67
N TYR A 86 1.49 10.91 -7.17
CA TYR A 86 2.82 10.30 -7.14
C TYR A 86 3.85 11.15 -7.88
N LEU A 87 3.57 11.58 -9.12
CA LEU A 87 4.46 12.45 -9.88
C LEU A 87 4.67 13.82 -9.22
N ALA A 88 3.63 14.37 -8.61
CA ALA A 88 3.74 15.62 -7.86
C ALA A 88 4.70 15.49 -6.66
N SER A 89 4.79 14.33 -6.04
CA SER A 89 5.76 14.08 -4.95
C SER A 89 7.22 14.11 -5.42
N TRP A 90 7.47 13.90 -6.71
CA TRP A 90 8.80 13.98 -7.33
C TRP A 90 9.21 15.39 -7.74
N THR A 91 8.41 16.42 -7.43
CA THR A 91 8.69 17.80 -7.81
C THR A 91 10.11 18.24 -7.39
N GLY A 92 10.54 17.89 -6.17
CA GLY A 92 11.90 18.19 -5.71
C GLY A 92 12.99 17.60 -6.62
N TRP A 93 12.83 16.36 -7.05
CA TRP A 93 13.75 15.71 -7.97
C TRP A 93 13.71 16.35 -9.38
N PHE A 94 12.53 16.76 -9.85
CA PHE A 94 12.39 17.41 -11.16
C PHE A 94 13.04 18.79 -11.23
N VAL A 95 13.01 19.57 -10.14
CA VAL A 95 13.52 20.94 -10.11
C VAL A 95 14.95 21.05 -9.59
N SER A 96 15.53 19.97 -9.04
CA SER A 96 16.91 19.96 -8.53
C SER A 96 17.89 19.44 -9.58
N ASP A 97 19.11 19.98 -9.58
CA ASP A 97 20.20 19.52 -10.47
C ASP A 97 20.93 18.29 -9.90
N GLY A 98 20.79 18.00 -8.60
CA GLY A 98 21.51 16.93 -7.89
C GLY A 98 20.77 15.59 -7.77
N GLY A 99 19.63 15.45 -8.44
CA GLY A 99 18.87 14.19 -8.39
C GLY A 99 19.60 13.04 -9.10
N TRP A 100 19.69 11.89 -8.46
CA TRP A 100 20.32 10.72 -9.08
C TRP A 100 19.67 10.38 -10.44
N ALA A 101 20.51 10.17 -11.46
CA ALA A 101 20.10 9.87 -12.84
C ALA A 101 19.13 10.91 -13.48
N ARG A 102 19.08 12.15 -12.96
CA ARG A 102 18.16 13.21 -13.41
C ARG A 102 18.32 13.50 -14.91
N ASP A 103 19.55 13.51 -15.43
CA ASP A 103 19.88 13.85 -16.80
C ASP A 103 20.25 12.62 -17.66
N TRP A 104 19.94 11.41 -17.18
CA TRP A 104 20.26 10.18 -17.88
C TRP A 104 19.74 10.14 -19.33
N ALA A 105 18.53 10.64 -19.57
CA ALA A 105 17.90 10.59 -20.88
C ALA A 105 18.53 11.57 -21.90
N ALA A 106 19.24 12.61 -21.46
CA ALA A 106 19.89 13.55 -22.36
C ALA A 106 20.92 12.87 -23.29
N GLY A 107 21.52 11.77 -22.84
CA GLY A 107 22.44 10.95 -23.64
C GLY A 107 21.79 9.85 -24.48
N GLN A 108 20.47 9.64 -24.43
CA GLN A 108 19.78 8.48 -24.99
C GLN A 108 19.12 8.74 -26.38
N GLY A 109 19.41 9.86 -26.99
CA GLY A 109 18.84 10.24 -28.29
C GLY A 109 17.40 10.76 -28.23
N PRO A 110 16.86 11.24 -29.38
CA PRO A 110 15.57 11.90 -29.45
C PRO A 110 14.41 10.95 -29.15
N SER A 111 13.37 11.45 -28.48
CA SER A 111 12.14 10.73 -28.15
C SER A 111 10.95 11.68 -28.10
N ILE A 112 9.73 11.14 -28.33
CA ILE A 112 8.47 11.87 -28.10
C ILE A 112 8.15 12.04 -26.61
N VAL A 113 8.77 11.21 -25.74
CA VAL A 113 8.60 11.30 -24.28
C VAL A 113 9.65 12.27 -23.74
N PRO A 114 9.25 13.27 -22.92
CA PRO A 114 10.16 14.21 -22.31
C PRO A 114 11.30 13.52 -21.53
N ASP A 115 12.52 14.04 -21.64
CA ASP A 115 13.72 13.44 -21.02
C ASP A 115 13.58 13.29 -19.50
N ALA A 116 12.94 14.24 -18.83
CA ALA A 116 12.68 14.16 -17.40
C ALA A 116 11.84 12.91 -17.02
N LEU A 117 10.85 12.56 -17.82
CA LEU A 117 10.03 11.36 -17.56
C LEU A 117 10.79 10.06 -17.92
N ARG A 118 11.62 10.09 -18.96
CA ARG A 118 12.50 8.98 -19.33
C ARG A 118 13.53 8.69 -18.23
N SER A 119 14.14 9.75 -17.71
CA SER A 119 15.08 9.66 -16.60
C SER A 119 14.41 9.16 -15.32
N LEU A 120 13.18 9.61 -15.02
CA LEU A 120 12.41 9.10 -13.89
C LEU A 120 12.06 7.62 -14.08
N TRP A 121 11.68 7.22 -15.28
CA TRP A 121 11.45 5.81 -15.58
C TRP A 121 12.70 4.97 -15.38
N HIS A 122 13.86 5.44 -15.85
CA HIS A 122 15.14 4.77 -15.62
C HIS A 122 15.43 4.63 -14.11
N TYR A 123 15.24 5.70 -13.34
CA TYR A 123 15.36 5.65 -11.86
C TYR A 123 14.53 4.50 -11.26
N HIS A 124 13.26 4.41 -11.67
CA HIS A 124 12.36 3.37 -11.16
C HIS A 124 12.75 1.96 -11.59
N ALA A 125 13.23 1.81 -12.83
CA ALA A 125 13.69 0.54 -13.35
C ALA A 125 14.94 0.04 -12.60
N GLU A 126 15.90 0.92 -12.32
CA GLU A 126 17.09 0.60 -11.52
C GLU A 126 16.70 0.24 -10.07
N ALA A 127 15.83 1.04 -9.43
CA ALA A 127 15.35 0.75 -8.09
C ALA A 127 14.60 -0.59 -8.03
N TRP A 128 13.78 -0.89 -9.03
CA TRP A 128 13.10 -2.18 -9.14
C TRP A 128 14.10 -3.33 -9.32
N GLY A 129 15.04 -3.18 -10.26
CA GLY A 129 16.09 -4.16 -10.51
C GLY A 129 16.91 -4.47 -9.25
N PHE A 130 17.29 -3.44 -8.51
CA PHE A 130 18.00 -3.59 -7.23
C PHE A 130 17.16 -4.42 -6.23
N HIS A 131 15.91 -4.06 -6.01
CA HIS A 131 15.07 -4.73 -5.01
C HIS A 131 14.72 -6.17 -5.37
N VAL A 132 14.49 -6.46 -6.65
CA VAL A 132 14.17 -7.83 -7.11
C VAL A 132 15.39 -8.75 -7.05
N ASN A 133 16.58 -8.21 -7.34
CA ASN A 133 17.81 -8.99 -7.36
C ASN A 133 18.55 -9.00 -6.02
N LEU A 134 18.05 -8.27 -5.01
CA LEU A 134 18.65 -8.26 -3.68
C LEU A 134 18.43 -9.61 -2.98
N ALA A 135 19.41 -10.48 -3.06
CA ALA A 135 19.40 -11.81 -2.49
C ALA A 135 20.52 -12.01 -1.45
N SER A 136 20.99 -10.93 -0.83
CA SER A 136 22.05 -11.02 0.19
C SER A 136 21.54 -11.80 1.41
N PRO A 137 22.21 -12.88 1.82
CA PRO A 137 21.85 -13.59 3.02
C PRO A 137 22.04 -12.70 4.24
N HIS A 138 21.10 -12.74 5.17
CA HIS A 138 21.18 -12.00 6.43
C HIS A 138 21.07 -12.97 7.60
N SER A 139 22.07 -12.98 8.49
CA SER A 139 22.14 -13.89 9.64
C SER A 139 20.93 -13.77 10.57
N TYR A 140 20.30 -12.60 10.59
CA TYR A 140 19.14 -12.27 11.41
C TYR A 140 17.83 -12.24 10.61
N SER A 141 17.75 -12.95 9.47
CA SER A 141 16.50 -13.07 8.71
C SER A 141 15.42 -13.80 9.51
N SER A 142 14.18 -13.36 9.40
CA SER A 142 13.03 -13.98 10.07
C SER A 142 12.07 -14.62 9.08
N ASN A 143 11.53 -15.79 9.46
CA ASN A 143 10.47 -16.42 8.66
C ASN A 143 9.16 -15.62 8.83
N PRO A 144 8.42 -15.33 7.73
CA PRO A 144 7.14 -14.61 7.81
C PRO A 144 6.11 -15.24 8.77
N LEU A 145 6.10 -16.55 8.91
CA LEU A 145 5.21 -17.25 9.84
C LEU A 145 5.53 -16.97 11.31
N SER A 146 6.71 -16.47 11.61
CA SER A 146 7.12 -16.09 12.98
C SER A 146 6.77 -14.63 13.33
N TRP A 147 6.39 -13.80 12.35
CA TRP A 147 6.09 -12.39 12.59
C TRP A 147 4.95 -12.12 13.57
N PRO A 148 3.82 -12.90 13.55
CA PRO A 148 2.78 -12.73 14.56
C PRO A 148 3.28 -12.85 15.99
N PHE A 149 4.35 -13.62 16.22
CA PHE A 149 4.92 -13.89 17.53
C PHE A 149 6.09 -12.98 17.88
N GLN A 150 6.54 -12.14 16.94
CA GLN A 150 7.68 -11.22 17.11
C GLN A 150 8.98 -11.91 17.61
N THR A 151 9.20 -13.15 17.19
CA THR A 151 10.34 -13.96 17.69
C THR A 151 11.70 -13.46 17.20
N ARG A 152 11.73 -12.75 16.08
CA ARG A 152 12.91 -12.08 15.52
C ARG A 152 12.53 -10.69 14.99
N PRO A 153 12.42 -9.68 15.88
CA PRO A 153 12.13 -8.32 15.46
C PRO A 153 13.29 -7.75 14.63
N THR A 154 13.03 -6.77 13.77
CA THR A 154 14.10 -6.16 12.97
C THR A 154 15.10 -5.46 13.86
N SER A 155 16.38 -5.84 13.75
CA SER A 155 17.49 -5.15 14.40
C SER A 155 17.99 -4.02 13.51
N PHE A 156 17.85 -2.77 13.94
CA PHE A 156 18.34 -1.59 13.25
C PHE A 156 19.78 -1.25 13.57
N TYR A 157 20.23 -1.63 14.75
CA TYR A 157 21.58 -1.39 15.20
C TYR A 157 21.99 -2.53 16.14
N TRP A 158 23.20 -3.04 15.94
CA TRP A 158 23.81 -4.00 16.82
C TRP A 158 25.30 -3.71 16.93
N ASN A 159 25.81 -3.61 18.15
CA ASN A 159 27.23 -3.40 18.45
C ASN A 159 27.65 -4.27 19.63
N ALA A 160 28.61 -5.14 19.40
CA ALA A 160 29.23 -5.91 20.48
C ALA A 160 30.07 -4.99 21.37
N ILE A 161 29.81 -4.99 22.66
CA ILE A 161 30.57 -4.27 23.67
C ILE A 161 31.60 -5.24 24.25
N LYS A 162 32.86 -4.92 24.04
CA LYS A 162 33.98 -5.66 24.60
C LYS A 162 34.57 -4.87 25.80
N ASP A 163 35.26 -5.56 26.69
CA ASP A 163 36.09 -4.97 27.75
C ASP A 163 35.36 -4.23 28.88
N GLY A 164 34.14 -4.64 29.25
CA GLY A 164 33.40 -4.06 30.36
C GLY A 164 33.07 -2.57 30.25
N SER A 165 33.25 -2.00 29.06
CA SER A 165 32.89 -0.59 28.78
C SER A 165 31.37 -0.36 28.77
N GLN A 166 30.93 0.89 28.88
CA GLN A 166 29.52 1.30 28.82
C GLN A 166 28.59 0.64 29.85
N GLY A 167 29.12 0.26 31.04
CA GLY A 167 28.31 -0.34 32.10
C GLY A 167 28.00 -1.83 31.92
N CYS A 168 28.63 -2.49 30.97
CA CYS A 168 28.51 -3.92 30.74
C CYS A 168 29.18 -4.69 31.90
N PRO A 169 28.46 -5.58 32.62
CA PRO A 169 29.03 -6.33 33.73
C PRO A 169 29.86 -7.55 33.30
N THR A 170 29.89 -7.87 32.02
CA THR A 170 30.61 -9.05 31.47
C THR A 170 31.26 -8.71 30.13
N ASP A 171 32.19 -9.54 29.66
CA ASP A 171 32.90 -9.35 28.38
C ASP A 171 32.03 -9.66 27.14
N ASN A 172 30.76 -10.04 27.31
CA ASN A 172 29.85 -10.46 26.28
C ASN A 172 28.53 -9.70 26.33
N CYS A 173 28.57 -8.37 26.23
CA CYS A 173 27.37 -7.55 26.06
C CYS A 173 27.20 -7.08 24.63
N ALA A 174 25.98 -6.70 24.30
CA ALA A 174 25.67 -6.01 23.04
C ALA A 174 24.72 -4.83 23.29
N SER A 175 24.95 -3.75 22.56
CA SER A 175 23.99 -2.67 22.43
C SER A 175 23.18 -2.90 21.16
N GLU A 176 21.85 -2.95 21.29
CA GLU A 176 20.97 -3.26 20.17
C GLU A 176 19.76 -2.33 20.17
N VAL A 177 19.33 -1.92 18.95
CA VAL A 177 18.09 -1.17 18.73
C VAL A 177 17.16 -2.04 17.89
N LEU A 178 16.08 -2.50 18.51
CA LEU A 178 15.09 -3.38 17.91
C LEU A 178 13.79 -2.64 17.55
N ALA A 179 13.20 -2.96 16.39
CA ALA A 179 11.83 -2.59 16.05
C ALA A 179 10.86 -3.60 16.67
N LEU A 180 10.67 -3.52 17.98
CA LEU A 180 9.73 -4.37 18.69
C LEU A 180 8.40 -3.63 18.87
N GLY A 181 7.31 -4.20 18.32
CA GLY A 181 5.95 -3.72 18.61
C GLY A 181 5.60 -3.97 20.09
N ASN A 182 4.68 -3.15 20.65
CA ASN A 182 4.17 -3.45 21.99
C ASN A 182 3.51 -4.84 21.98
N PRO A 183 4.02 -5.84 22.73
CA PRO A 183 3.54 -7.23 22.64
C PRO A 183 2.06 -7.37 22.99
N ILE A 184 1.57 -6.61 23.97
CA ILE A 184 0.18 -6.67 24.44
C ILE A 184 -0.75 -6.21 23.31
N ILE A 185 -0.46 -5.05 22.71
CA ILE A 185 -1.28 -4.51 21.62
C ILE A 185 -1.19 -5.42 20.40
N TRP A 186 -0.01 -5.92 20.06
CA TRP A 186 0.23 -6.76 18.91
C TRP A 186 -0.55 -8.09 18.99
N TRP A 187 -0.44 -8.78 20.10
CA TRP A 187 -1.13 -10.06 20.30
C TRP A 187 -2.64 -9.90 20.48
N ALA A 188 -3.09 -8.83 21.15
CA ALA A 188 -4.49 -8.50 21.22
C ALA A 188 -5.08 -8.22 19.83
N ALA A 189 -4.36 -7.48 18.97
CA ALA A 189 -4.76 -7.24 17.58
C ALA A 189 -4.81 -8.55 16.77
N PHE A 190 -3.83 -9.45 16.94
CA PHE A 190 -3.82 -10.74 16.27
C PHE A 190 -5.03 -11.62 16.68
N ILE A 191 -5.34 -11.69 17.97
CA ILE A 191 -6.52 -12.38 18.48
C ILE A 191 -7.81 -11.75 17.95
N ALA A 192 -7.89 -10.42 17.94
CA ALA A 192 -9.03 -9.69 17.39
C ALA A 192 -9.24 -9.99 15.90
N MET A 193 -8.17 -10.06 15.10
CA MET A 193 -8.25 -10.47 13.69
C MET A 193 -8.82 -11.89 13.52
N ILE A 194 -8.36 -12.86 14.32
CA ILE A 194 -8.88 -14.23 14.31
C ILE A 194 -10.37 -14.24 14.67
N HIS A 195 -10.75 -13.47 15.71
CA HIS A 195 -12.15 -13.35 16.13
C HIS A 195 -13.02 -12.74 15.02
N GLN A 196 -12.55 -11.69 14.35
CA GLN A 196 -13.28 -11.08 13.24
C GLN A 196 -13.41 -12.02 12.05
N ALA A 197 -12.34 -12.74 11.69
CA ALA A 197 -12.38 -13.75 10.65
C ALA A 197 -13.39 -14.88 10.99
N TRP A 198 -13.43 -15.33 12.25
CA TRP A 198 -14.41 -16.29 12.71
C TRP A 198 -15.85 -15.76 12.62
N ARG A 199 -16.10 -14.51 13.06
CA ARG A 199 -17.42 -13.89 12.92
C ARG A 199 -17.85 -13.79 11.47
N TRP A 200 -16.95 -13.39 10.58
CA TRP A 200 -17.22 -13.27 9.16
C TRP A 200 -17.62 -14.63 8.55
N VAL A 201 -16.83 -15.67 8.79
CA VAL A 201 -17.03 -16.99 8.20
C VAL A 201 -18.18 -17.76 8.89
N ALA A 202 -18.13 -17.91 10.22
CA ALA A 202 -19.06 -18.74 10.97
C ALA A 202 -20.42 -18.07 11.21
N ARG A 203 -20.44 -16.76 11.43
CA ARG A 203 -21.67 -16.00 11.68
C ARG A 203 -22.18 -15.25 10.45
N ARG A 204 -21.47 -15.31 9.34
CA ARG A 204 -21.79 -14.58 8.10
C ARG A 204 -21.97 -13.07 8.33
N ASP A 205 -21.29 -12.54 9.33
CA ASP A 205 -21.28 -11.10 9.64
C ASP A 205 -20.31 -10.39 8.68
N TRP A 206 -20.85 -9.89 7.58
CA TRP A 206 -20.04 -9.23 6.54
C TRP A 206 -19.27 -8.00 7.05
N ARG A 207 -19.76 -7.34 8.13
CA ARG A 207 -19.08 -6.19 8.73
C ARG A 207 -17.77 -6.57 9.41
N SER A 208 -17.64 -7.82 9.81
CA SER A 208 -16.43 -8.36 10.42
C SER A 208 -15.36 -8.75 9.40
N GLY A 209 -15.71 -8.79 8.10
CA GLY A 209 -14.78 -9.09 7.01
C GLY A 209 -14.34 -7.85 6.21
N ALA A 210 -14.93 -6.70 6.49
CA ALA A 210 -14.58 -5.40 5.91
C ALA A 210 -13.67 -4.63 6.86
#